data_6cf0855b41e4dc87d6f4b06279e723f8
#
_entry.id   6cf0855b41e4dc87d6f4b06279e723f8
#
_cell.length_a   1.000
_cell.length_b   1.000
_cell.length_c   1.000
_cell.angle_alpha   90.00
_cell.angle_beta   90.00
_cell.angle_gamma   90.00
#
_symmetry.space_group_name_H-M   'P 1'
#
loop_
_entity.id
_entity.type
_entity.pdbx_description
1 polymer ?
#
loop_
_entity_poly.entity_id
_entity_poly.type
_entity_poly.pdbx_seq_one_letter_code
_entity_poly.pdbx_strand_id
1 'polypeptide(L)'
;MATIGRGITIRGTLSGGADLNIEGQVEGHINLKNHLTIEQSGRVQAEVKAVNLTINGEMVGNIAAGERVSISSSAKVKGDIKSPRIVIEDGARFNGSIDMDVKLPDGL
;
A
#
# COMPACT_ATOMS: atom_id res chain seq x y z
N MET A 1 -4.12 4.44 16.54
CA MET A 1 -3.28 4.66 15.35
C MET A 1 -1.82 4.47 15.72
N ALA A 2 -1.10 3.68 14.94
CA ALA A 2 0.32 3.45 15.16
C ALA A 2 1.13 4.18 14.10
N THR A 3 2.32 4.62 14.45
CA THR A 3 3.20 5.34 13.53
C THR A 3 4.61 4.77 13.61
N ILE A 4 5.18 4.45 12.46
CA ILE A 4 6.59 4.08 12.36
C ILE A 4 7.33 5.34 11.94
N GLY A 5 8.10 5.92 12.87
CA GLY A 5 8.75 7.19 12.65
C GLY A 5 9.96 7.13 11.74
N ARG A 6 10.44 8.30 11.34
CA ARG A 6 11.66 8.41 10.53
C ARG A 6 12.86 7.84 11.26
N GLY A 7 13.73 7.20 10.53
CA GLY A 7 14.92 6.60 11.09
C GLY A 7 14.69 5.22 11.68
N ILE A 8 13.46 4.73 11.67
CA ILE A 8 13.13 3.40 12.14
C ILE A 8 13.06 2.47 10.93
N THR A 9 13.79 1.35 11.01
CA THR A 9 13.74 0.30 10.01
C THR A 9 13.18 -0.95 10.65
N ILE A 10 12.12 -1.49 10.07
CA ILE A 10 11.48 -2.71 10.57
C ILE A 10 11.66 -3.80 9.53
N ARG A 11 12.14 -4.96 9.99
CA ARG A 11 12.27 -6.15 9.16
C ARG A 11 11.48 -7.28 9.80
N GLY A 12 10.64 -7.92 9.01
CA GLY A 12 9.85 -9.03 9.49
C GLY A 12 8.40 -8.90 9.12
N THR A 13 7.51 -9.44 9.96
CA THR A 13 6.08 -9.45 9.71
C THR A 13 5.37 -8.49 10.66
N LEU A 14 4.60 -7.57 10.08
CA LEU A 14 3.73 -6.67 10.82
C LEU A 14 2.29 -7.12 10.62
N SER A 15 1.56 -7.25 11.72
CA SER A 15 0.13 -7.54 11.65
C SER A 15 -0.60 -6.78 12.72
N GLY A 16 -1.84 -6.46 12.45
CA GLY A 16 -2.64 -5.75 13.42
C GLY A 16 -4.02 -5.40 12.91
N GLY A 17 -4.87 -4.93 13.80
CA GLY A 17 -6.22 -4.47 13.49
C GLY A 17 -6.39 -2.97 13.61
N ALA A 18 -5.31 -2.19 13.73
CA ALA A 18 -5.38 -0.75 13.84
C ALA A 18 -4.78 -0.08 12.60
N ASP A 19 -5.10 1.20 12.43
CA ASP A 19 -4.51 1.99 11.36
C ASP A 19 -3.01 2.19 11.62
N LEU A 20 -2.23 2.19 10.55
CA LEU A 20 -0.78 2.32 10.65
C LEU A 20 -0.29 3.40 9.68
N ASN A 21 0.56 4.29 10.17
CA ASN A 21 1.29 5.25 9.35
C ASN A 21 2.76 4.86 9.29
N ILE A 22 3.34 4.88 8.09
CA ILE A 22 4.74 4.55 7.90
C ILE A 22 5.48 5.79 7.42
N GLU A 23 6.34 6.32 8.26
CA GLU A 23 7.26 7.42 7.90
C GLU A 23 8.69 6.95 7.75
N GLY A 24 8.98 5.74 8.23
CA GLY A 24 10.30 5.13 8.15
C GLY A 24 10.40 4.07 7.06
N GLN A 25 11.13 3.01 7.34
CA GLN A 25 11.37 1.94 6.37
C GLN A 25 10.85 0.61 6.90
N VAL A 26 10.17 -0.15 6.04
CA VAL A 26 9.65 -1.47 6.40
C VAL A 26 10.03 -2.46 5.32
N GLU A 27 10.55 -3.62 5.74
CA GLU A 27 10.86 -4.73 4.86
C GLU A 27 10.21 -6.01 5.40
N GLY A 28 9.68 -6.86 4.51
CA GLY A 28 9.09 -8.12 4.90
C GLY A 28 7.63 -8.26 4.49
N HIS A 29 6.76 -8.47 5.47
CA HIS A 29 5.33 -8.64 5.23
C HIS A 29 4.51 -7.73 6.12
N ILE A 30 3.47 -7.14 5.55
CA ILE A 30 2.53 -6.31 6.31
C ILE A 30 1.13 -6.88 6.08
N ASN A 31 0.45 -7.18 7.17
CA ASN A 31 -0.91 -7.69 7.13
C ASN A 31 -1.78 -6.89 8.11
N LEU A 32 -2.56 -5.98 7.58
CA LEU A 32 -3.42 -5.11 8.36
C LEU A 32 -4.87 -5.31 7.96
N LYS A 33 -5.76 -5.19 8.94
CA LYS A 33 -7.21 -5.30 8.68
C LYS A 33 -7.88 -3.94 8.54
N ASN A 34 -7.10 -2.88 8.57
CA ASN A 34 -7.61 -1.52 8.48
C ASN A 34 -6.82 -0.73 7.45
N HIS A 35 -6.60 0.54 7.73
CA HIS A 35 -5.99 1.47 6.79
C HIS A 35 -4.48 1.54 6.98
N LEU A 36 -3.74 1.47 5.88
CA LEU A 36 -2.29 1.67 5.89
C LEU A 36 -1.98 2.94 5.10
N THR A 37 -1.21 3.84 5.71
CA THR A 37 -0.75 5.06 5.05
C THR A 37 0.77 5.06 5.00
N ILE A 38 1.34 5.20 3.81
CA ILE A 38 2.77 5.36 3.63
C ILE A 38 3.02 6.85 3.35
N GLU A 39 3.68 7.52 4.29
CA GLU A 39 3.97 8.94 4.19
C GLU A 39 5.06 9.24 3.16
N GLN A 40 5.26 10.51 2.81
CA GLN A 40 6.25 10.89 1.80
C GLN A 40 7.66 10.43 2.13
N SER A 41 8.00 10.38 3.41
CA SER A 41 9.29 9.89 3.86
C SER A 41 9.33 8.38 4.04
N GLY A 42 8.19 7.70 3.89
CA GLY A 42 8.10 6.27 4.07
C GLY A 42 8.64 5.49 2.89
N ARG A 43 9.22 4.34 3.18
CA ARG A 43 9.69 3.42 2.16
C ARG A 43 9.33 2.01 2.58
N VAL A 44 8.63 1.29 1.73
CA VAL A 44 8.18 -0.07 2.03
C VAL A 44 8.66 -1.01 0.92
N GLN A 45 9.36 -2.06 1.33
CA GLN A 45 9.77 -3.15 0.44
C GLN A 45 9.20 -4.44 1.00
N ALA A 46 7.93 -4.71 0.69
CA ALA A 46 7.26 -5.81 1.37
C ALA A 46 6.03 -6.27 0.59
N GLU A 47 5.49 -7.40 1.00
CA GLU A 47 4.16 -7.79 0.62
C GLU A 47 3.17 -7.15 1.59
N VAL A 48 2.23 -6.41 1.06
CA VAL A 48 1.27 -5.65 1.86
C VAL A 48 -0.13 -6.17 1.63
N LYS A 49 -0.81 -6.46 2.73
CA LYS A 49 -2.24 -6.75 2.71
C LYS A 49 -2.93 -5.77 3.65
N ALA A 50 -3.86 -5.02 3.11
CA ALA A 50 -4.62 -4.06 3.89
C ALA A 50 -6.01 -3.91 3.28
N VAL A 51 -6.93 -3.35 4.04
CA VAL A 51 -8.27 -3.06 3.50
C VAL A 51 -8.18 -1.81 2.65
N ASN A 52 -7.64 -0.73 3.20
CA ASN A 52 -7.41 0.51 2.48
C ASN A 52 -5.93 0.87 2.54
N LEU A 53 -5.39 1.32 1.42
CA LEU A 53 -3.98 1.67 1.34
C LEU A 53 -3.85 3.05 0.71
N THR A 54 -3.11 3.93 1.36
CA THR A 54 -2.75 5.24 0.81
C THR A 54 -1.24 5.33 0.71
N ILE A 55 -0.74 5.61 -0.48
CA ILE A 55 0.70 5.68 -0.73
C ILE A 55 1.06 7.10 -1.10
N ASN A 56 1.84 7.75 -0.24
CA ASN A 56 2.42 9.08 -0.51
C ASN A 56 3.93 9.00 -0.71
N GLY A 57 4.53 7.87 -0.38
CA GLY A 57 5.96 7.66 -0.44
C GLY A 57 6.35 6.59 -1.45
N GLU A 58 7.29 5.75 -1.10
CA GLU A 58 7.85 4.75 -1.98
C GLU A 58 7.41 3.35 -1.54
N MET A 59 6.95 2.56 -2.51
CA MET A 59 6.51 1.19 -2.26
C MET A 59 7.07 0.27 -3.34
N VAL A 60 7.69 -0.81 -2.90
CA VAL A 60 8.19 -1.86 -3.79
C VAL A 60 7.70 -3.20 -3.29
N GLY A 61 7.13 -4.00 -4.19
CA GLY A 61 6.64 -5.33 -3.85
C GLY A 61 5.18 -5.53 -4.24
N ASN A 62 4.54 -6.50 -3.59
CA ASN A 62 3.17 -6.85 -3.91
C ASN A 62 2.21 -6.20 -2.94
N ILE A 63 1.12 -5.66 -3.47
CA ILE A 63 0.08 -5.03 -2.68
C ILE A 63 -1.23 -5.75 -2.95
N ALA A 64 -1.92 -6.14 -1.89
CA ALA A 64 -3.27 -6.66 -1.98
C ALA A 64 -4.15 -5.85 -1.04
N ALA A 65 -5.07 -5.08 -1.61
CA ALA A 65 -6.01 -4.29 -0.84
C ALA A 65 -7.41 -4.85 -1.04
N GLY A 66 -8.18 -4.91 0.04
CA GLY A 66 -9.53 -5.44 0.01
C GLY A 66 -10.56 -4.45 -0.52
N GLU A 67 -10.30 -3.16 -0.42
CA GLU A 67 -11.22 -2.12 -0.88
C GLU A 67 -10.59 -1.15 -1.85
N ARG A 68 -9.56 -0.41 -1.41
CA ARG A 68 -9.04 0.70 -2.22
C ARG A 68 -7.55 0.87 -2.04
N VAL A 69 -6.89 1.21 -3.14
CA VAL A 69 -5.51 1.71 -3.13
C VAL A 69 -5.54 3.13 -3.70
N SER A 70 -5.00 4.08 -2.95
CA SER A 70 -4.83 5.45 -3.43
C SER A 70 -3.35 5.77 -3.56
N ILE A 71 -2.94 6.19 -4.73
CA ILE A 71 -1.55 6.53 -5.02
C ILE A 71 -1.50 8.02 -5.30
N SER A 72 -0.83 8.78 -4.43
CA SER A 72 -0.77 10.23 -4.58
C SER A 72 0.28 10.65 -5.59
N SER A 73 0.27 11.93 -5.94
CA SER A 73 1.17 12.48 -6.96
C SER A 73 2.65 12.36 -6.58
N SER A 74 2.97 12.29 -5.30
CA SER A 74 4.35 12.14 -4.84
C SER A 74 4.78 10.68 -4.69
N ALA A 75 3.88 9.73 -4.95
CA ALA A 75 4.17 8.32 -4.72
C ALA A 75 4.99 7.71 -5.84
N LYS A 76 5.79 6.72 -5.47
CA LYS A 76 6.50 5.85 -6.41
C LYS A 76 6.20 4.43 -6.03
N VAL A 77 5.62 3.67 -6.97
CA VAL A 77 5.23 2.28 -6.72
C VAL A 77 5.85 1.39 -7.78
N LYS A 78 6.50 0.33 -7.31
CA LYS A 78 7.02 -0.72 -8.18
C LYS A 78 6.50 -2.06 -7.69
N GLY A 79 5.97 -2.86 -8.61
CA GLY A 79 5.50 -4.20 -8.30
C GLY A 79 4.07 -4.42 -8.73
N ASP A 80 3.41 -5.38 -8.10
CA ASP A 80 2.07 -5.78 -8.47
C ASP A 80 1.07 -5.27 -7.44
N ILE A 81 -0.04 -4.71 -7.94
CA ILE A 81 -1.15 -4.26 -7.10
C ILE A 81 -2.38 -5.07 -7.46
N LYS A 82 -3.03 -5.59 -6.44
CA LYS A 82 -4.32 -6.27 -6.60
C LYS A 82 -5.35 -5.60 -5.71
N SER A 83 -6.36 -5.01 -6.32
CA SER A 83 -7.40 -4.30 -5.59
C SER A 83 -8.63 -4.11 -6.47
N PRO A 84 -9.85 -4.11 -5.90
CA PRO A 84 -11.05 -3.80 -6.68
C PRO A 84 -11.13 -2.33 -7.07
N ARG A 85 -10.44 -1.44 -6.35
CA ARG A 85 -10.43 -0.02 -6.69
C ARG A 85 -9.02 0.53 -6.55
N ILE A 86 -8.56 1.20 -7.60
CA ILE A 86 -7.24 1.83 -7.61
C ILE A 86 -7.41 3.26 -8.10
N VAL A 87 -6.92 4.21 -7.32
CA VAL A 87 -6.92 5.62 -7.66
C VAL A 87 -5.49 6.08 -7.78
N ILE A 88 -5.12 6.60 -8.94
CA ILE A 88 -3.78 7.11 -9.18
C ILE A 88 -3.90 8.57 -9.55
N GLU A 89 -3.27 9.45 -8.77
CA GLU A 89 -3.26 10.87 -9.05
C GLU A 89 -2.23 11.23 -10.11
N ASP A 90 -2.45 12.36 -10.78
CA ASP A 90 -1.51 12.86 -11.78
C ASP A 90 -0.14 13.10 -11.13
N GLY A 91 0.91 12.67 -11.81
CA GLY A 91 2.27 12.81 -11.31
C GLY A 91 2.79 11.61 -10.56
N ALA A 92 1.92 10.69 -10.16
CA ALA A 92 2.34 9.46 -9.51
C ALA A 92 3.11 8.57 -10.49
N ARG A 93 4.10 7.86 -9.95
CA ARG A 93 4.89 6.93 -10.76
C ARG A 93 4.52 5.51 -10.38
N PHE A 94 4.10 4.76 -11.36
CA PHE A 94 3.76 3.36 -11.20
C PHE A 94 4.52 2.54 -12.22
N ASN A 95 5.20 1.49 -11.76
CA ASN A 95 5.95 0.59 -12.62
C ASN A 95 5.66 -0.84 -12.19
N GLY A 96 4.93 -1.57 -13.01
CA GLY A 96 4.55 -2.94 -12.70
C GLY A 96 3.19 -3.29 -13.25
N SER A 97 2.49 -4.17 -12.56
CA SER A 97 1.19 -4.68 -12.99
C SER A 97 0.09 -4.30 -12.01
N ILE A 98 -1.06 -3.95 -12.56
CA ILE A 98 -2.26 -3.70 -11.77
C ILE A 98 -3.29 -4.76 -12.14
N ASP A 99 -3.78 -5.45 -11.13
CA ASP A 99 -4.84 -6.42 -11.27
C ASP A 99 -6.06 -5.92 -10.50
N MET A 100 -7.06 -5.46 -11.25
CA MET A 100 -8.32 -5.01 -10.67
C MET A 100 -9.32 -6.15 -10.74
N ASP A 101 -9.62 -6.71 -9.57
CA ASP A 101 -10.59 -7.77 -9.45
C ASP A 101 -12.00 -7.18 -9.41
N VAL A 102 -12.50 -6.81 -10.58
CA VAL A 102 -13.83 -6.24 -10.70
C VAL A 102 -14.82 -7.34 -10.94
N LYS A 103 -15.79 -7.49 -10.04
CA LYS A 103 -16.90 -8.41 -10.26
C LYS A 103 -17.89 -7.76 -11.20
N LEU A 104 -18.06 -8.37 -12.37
CA LEU A 104 -19.10 -7.96 -13.28
C LEU A 104 -20.45 -8.49 -12.80
N PRO A 105 -21.52 -7.69 -12.95
CA PRO A 105 -22.87 -8.19 -12.63
C PRO A 105 -23.22 -9.39 -13.50
N ASP A 106 -23.98 -10.30 -12.93
CA ASP A 106 -24.45 -11.46 -13.68
C ASP A 106 -25.34 -11.02 -14.84
N GLY A 107 -25.17 -11.65 -15.95
CA GLY A 107 -25.96 -11.33 -17.14
C GLY A 107 -25.33 -10.38 -18.12
N LEU A 108 -24.10 -9.98 -17.85
CA LEU A 108 -23.34 -9.16 -18.80
C LEU A 108 -22.39 -9.99 -19.62
#